data_70ec5efcba84c31b830697226b0bf789
#
_entry.id   70ec5efcba84c31b830697226b0bf789
#
_cell.length_a   1.000
_cell.length_b   1.000
_cell.length_c   1.000
_cell.angle_alpha   90.00
_cell.angle_beta   90.00
_cell.angle_gamma   90.00
#
_symmetry.space_group_name_H-M   'P 1'
#
loop_
_entity.id
_entity.type
_entity.pdbx_description
1 polymer ?
#
loop_
_entity_poly.entity_id
_entity_poly.type
_entity_poly.pdbx_seq_one_letter_code
_entity_poly.pdbx_strand_id
1 'polypeptide(L)'
;MDGRPWRNDVEVVQGDLLDAASIGRAMEGIDAVYYLVHSLAAGTAFEERDLHAARNCAAAARAAGVGRIIYLGGLGNPDAALSPHLESRQRTGQALREGGVPVTEFRAAVIVGSGSLSFEMIRCLAERLPVMICPRWVTTRVQPIAIRNVLDYLVAALDTEESAGRVVEIGGADVLTYQDMIKKYARARGLHRALVRIPFLTPRLSSYWVHLVTPIPTAIAGALIQGLVNEVVVRDNEAARLFPGVKPMDYASALRLALAKLDGNAVETAWTDSLASSAGDHPPVTLVSHEGMIIERRTRSVDAPADMLFRSFVRLGGDRGWLAYDWAWHLRGGMDRLLGGVGMRRGRRDPNDLRPGDSLDFWRVEQVLPGRMLRLRAEMKVPGRAWLQFEARPTGEGSSELVQTAYFAPKGLFGLLYWYVLYPMHALIFSALARKVCEAAARER
;
A
#
# COMPACT_ATOMS: atom_id res chain seq x y z
N MET A 1 12.45 5.51 -3.74
CA MET A 1 11.87 6.87 -3.87
C MET A 1 11.94 7.41 -5.31
N ASP A 2 12.77 6.83 -6.15
CA ASP A 2 12.87 7.22 -7.55
C ASP A 2 11.55 6.99 -8.28
N GLY A 3 11.11 7.98 -9.06
CA GLY A 3 9.84 7.97 -9.81
C GLY A 3 8.64 8.63 -9.11
N ARG A 4 8.81 9.19 -7.91
CA ARG A 4 7.77 10.01 -7.27
C ARG A 4 7.75 11.43 -7.87
N PRO A 5 6.56 12.01 -8.19
CA PRO A 5 6.49 13.34 -8.81
C PRO A 5 7.15 14.43 -7.97
N TRP A 6 7.04 14.35 -6.66
CA TRP A 6 7.56 15.34 -5.70
C TRP A 6 9.04 15.12 -5.31
N ARG A 7 9.72 14.10 -5.87
CA ARG A 7 11.10 13.75 -5.49
C ARG A 7 12.10 14.90 -5.67
N ASN A 8 11.87 15.74 -6.67
CA ASN A 8 12.73 16.89 -6.98
C ASN A 8 12.39 18.15 -6.17
N ASP A 9 11.25 18.16 -5.47
CA ASP A 9 10.77 19.30 -4.69
C ASP A 9 11.22 19.22 -3.23
N VAL A 10 11.90 18.12 -2.84
CA VAL A 10 12.34 17.87 -1.46
C VAL A 10 13.75 17.33 -1.41
N GLU A 11 14.48 17.66 -0.36
CA GLU A 11 15.74 17.01 -0.01
C GLU A 11 15.44 15.64 0.63
N VAL A 12 16.13 14.60 0.17
CA VAL A 12 16.00 13.24 0.74
C VAL A 12 17.27 12.87 1.46
N VAL A 13 17.19 12.77 2.77
CA VAL A 13 18.28 12.34 3.65
C VAL A 13 18.04 10.91 4.11
N GLN A 14 19.04 10.06 3.95
CA GLN A 14 18.98 8.70 4.48
C GLN A 14 19.34 8.72 5.97
N GLY A 15 18.47 8.15 6.82
CA GLY A 15 18.68 8.04 8.25
C GLY A 15 17.98 6.84 8.86
N ASP A 16 18.49 6.36 9.99
CA ASP A 16 17.84 5.35 10.83
C ASP A 16 17.53 5.98 12.20
N LEU A 17 16.25 5.98 12.61
CA LEU A 17 15.81 6.49 13.92
C LEU A 17 16.43 5.73 15.11
N LEU A 18 16.96 4.54 14.88
CA LEU A 18 17.70 3.78 15.90
C LEU A 18 19.19 4.20 15.99
N ASP A 19 19.69 4.94 14.99
CA ASP A 19 21.03 5.54 14.98
C ASP A 19 20.96 7.04 15.25
N ALA A 20 21.25 7.43 16.49
CA ALA A 20 21.19 8.83 16.93
C ALA A 20 22.09 9.77 16.09
N ALA A 21 23.24 9.29 15.60
CA ALA A 21 24.15 10.11 14.79
C ALA A 21 23.58 10.42 13.41
N SER A 22 22.90 9.46 12.78
CA SER A 22 22.26 9.67 11.47
C SER A 22 21.10 10.66 11.56
N ILE A 23 20.33 10.61 12.65
CA ILE A 23 19.20 11.52 12.87
C ILE A 23 19.68 12.93 13.22
N GLY A 24 20.77 13.08 13.99
CA GLY A 24 21.35 14.39 14.29
C GLY A 24 21.62 15.19 13.02
N ARG A 25 22.27 14.59 12.03
CA ARG A 25 22.54 15.22 10.73
C ARG A 25 21.26 15.61 9.96
N ALA A 26 20.22 14.79 10.05
CA ALA A 26 18.95 15.07 9.37
C ALA A 26 18.14 16.21 10.01
N MET A 27 18.49 16.61 11.25
CA MET A 27 17.80 17.68 11.98
C MET A 27 18.49 19.05 11.87
N GLU A 28 19.65 19.14 11.24
CA GLU A 28 20.38 20.39 11.06
C GLU A 28 19.58 21.41 10.21
N GLY A 29 19.32 22.61 10.75
CA GLY A 29 18.58 23.66 10.07
C GLY A 29 17.07 23.41 9.92
N ILE A 30 16.50 22.51 10.70
CA ILE A 30 15.07 22.19 10.67
C ILE A 30 14.31 22.94 11.75
N ASP A 31 13.24 23.65 11.38
CA ASP A 31 12.37 24.39 12.31
C ASP A 31 11.30 23.51 12.96
N ALA A 32 10.72 22.56 12.19
CA ALA A 32 9.66 21.68 12.65
C ALA A 32 9.82 20.25 12.11
N VAL A 33 9.46 19.27 12.91
CA VAL A 33 9.57 17.84 12.58
C VAL A 33 8.20 17.18 12.57
N TYR A 34 7.84 16.51 11.48
CA TYR A 34 6.75 15.55 11.44
C TYR A 34 7.26 14.16 11.81
N TYR A 35 6.85 13.65 12.97
CA TYR A 35 7.16 12.28 13.37
C TYR A 35 6.02 11.34 12.94
N LEU A 36 6.19 10.65 11.81
CA LEU A 36 5.18 9.80 11.18
C LEU A 36 5.62 8.33 11.06
N VAL A 37 6.58 7.91 11.87
CA VAL A 37 7.19 6.58 11.83
C VAL A 37 6.59 5.66 12.89
N HIS A 38 6.46 4.38 12.57
CA HIS A 38 6.16 3.31 13.51
C HIS A 38 6.68 1.96 13.01
N SER A 39 6.98 1.04 13.95
CA SER A 39 7.62 -0.25 13.69
C SER A 39 6.64 -1.44 13.69
N LEU A 40 5.37 -1.26 13.33
CA LEU A 40 4.32 -2.30 13.39
C LEU A 40 4.71 -3.61 12.68
N ALA A 41 5.56 -3.53 11.67
CA ALA A 41 6.07 -4.69 10.93
C ALA A 41 7.16 -5.48 11.67
N ALA A 42 7.71 -4.96 12.78
CA ALA A 42 8.82 -5.58 13.51
C ALA A 42 8.39 -6.72 14.47
N GLY A 43 7.14 -7.18 14.42
CA GLY A 43 6.65 -8.27 15.27
C GLY A 43 6.50 -7.87 16.73
N THR A 44 6.86 -8.74 17.68
CA THR A 44 6.67 -8.50 19.13
C THR A 44 7.59 -7.45 19.74
N ALA A 45 8.66 -7.07 19.07
CA ALA A 45 9.65 -6.09 19.56
C ALA A 45 9.34 -4.64 19.12
N PHE A 46 8.17 -4.38 18.50
CA PHE A 46 7.86 -3.06 17.93
C PHE A 46 7.77 -1.95 19.00
N GLU A 47 7.29 -2.26 20.22
CA GLU A 47 7.11 -1.28 21.28
C GLU A 47 8.44 -0.66 21.76
N GLU A 48 9.44 -1.48 22.05
CA GLU A 48 10.75 -1.01 22.48
C GLU A 48 11.46 -0.22 21.38
N ARG A 49 11.32 -0.68 20.12
CA ARG A 49 11.88 0.02 18.96
C ARG A 49 11.25 1.38 18.74
N ASP A 50 9.90 1.47 18.82
CA ASP A 50 9.18 2.74 18.70
C ASP A 50 9.57 3.72 19.79
N LEU A 51 9.71 3.27 21.05
CA LEU A 51 10.16 4.10 22.15
C LEU A 51 11.60 4.60 21.98
N HIS A 52 12.50 3.72 21.56
CA HIS A 52 13.91 4.07 21.31
C HIS A 52 14.00 5.11 20.18
N ALA A 53 13.32 4.86 19.06
CA ALA A 53 13.26 5.77 17.93
C ALA A 53 12.70 7.15 18.31
N ALA A 54 11.63 7.19 19.12
CA ALA A 54 11.03 8.43 19.61
C ALA A 54 11.99 9.24 20.51
N ARG A 55 12.69 8.57 21.42
CA ARG A 55 13.67 9.21 22.30
C ARG A 55 14.86 9.78 21.51
N ASN A 56 15.38 9.02 20.54
CA ASN A 56 16.46 9.49 19.67
C ASN A 56 16.02 10.72 18.86
N CYS A 57 14.81 10.67 18.27
CA CYS A 57 14.26 11.80 17.52
C CYS A 57 14.10 13.03 18.41
N ALA A 58 13.51 12.89 19.61
CA ALA A 58 13.31 14.00 20.54
C ALA A 58 14.64 14.61 21.02
N ALA A 59 15.65 13.78 21.33
CA ALA A 59 16.97 14.23 21.71
C ALA A 59 17.69 14.97 20.58
N ALA A 60 17.62 14.46 19.36
CA ALA A 60 18.21 15.08 18.18
C ALA A 60 17.51 16.42 17.84
N ALA A 61 16.18 16.46 17.89
CA ALA A 61 15.41 17.67 17.68
C ALA A 61 15.76 18.77 18.71
N ARG A 62 15.90 18.40 19.97
CA ARG A 62 16.33 19.34 21.04
C ARG A 62 17.74 19.86 20.79
N ALA A 63 18.69 18.98 20.44
CA ALA A 63 20.09 19.34 20.21
C ALA A 63 20.24 20.26 19.00
N ALA A 64 19.40 20.09 17.96
CA ALA A 64 19.37 20.92 16.75
C ALA A 64 18.57 22.22 16.91
N GLY A 65 17.92 22.45 18.06
CA GLY A 65 17.10 23.65 18.28
C GLY A 65 15.77 23.66 17.54
N VAL A 66 15.23 22.49 17.19
CA VAL A 66 13.91 22.35 16.54
C VAL A 66 12.83 22.98 17.43
N GLY A 67 12.02 23.87 16.85
CA GLY A 67 10.98 24.59 17.59
C GLY A 67 9.73 23.75 17.92
N ARG A 68 9.43 22.72 17.11
CA ARG A 68 8.21 21.91 17.26
C ARG A 68 8.33 20.50 16.68
N ILE A 69 7.71 19.53 17.35
CA ILE A 69 7.46 18.20 16.79
C ILE A 69 5.94 18.03 16.60
N ILE A 70 5.52 17.56 15.43
CA ILE A 70 4.13 17.22 15.11
C ILE A 70 4.05 15.70 14.98
N TYR A 71 3.25 15.07 15.82
CA TYR A 71 3.13 13.63 15.89
C TYR A 71 1.69 13.17 15.58
N LEU A 72 1.56 12.13 14.74
CA LEU A 72 0.28 11.48 14.49
C LEU A 72 0.23 10.16 15.23
N GLY A 73 -0.49 10.11 16.33
CA GLY A 73 -0.70 8.96 17.21
C GLY A 73 -2.05 8.26 16.96
N GLY A 74 -2.34 7.27 17.81
CA GLY A 74 -3.61 6.52 17.82
C GLY A 74 -4.59 7.02 18.85
N LEU A 75 -5.86 7.15 18.46
CA LEU A 75 -6.95 7.50 19.36
C LEU A 75 -7.29 6.29 20.22
N GLY A 76 -7.48 6.53 21.51
CA GLY A 76 -7.90 5.52 22.49
C GLY A 76 -8.06 6.15 23.87
N ASN A 77 -9.02 5.66 24.63
CA ASN A 77 -9.25 6.14 25.99
C ASN A 77 -8.12 5.66 26.92
N PRO A 78 -7.29 6.55 27.50
CA PRO A 78 -6.20 6.16 28.39
C PRO A 78 -6.69 5.49 29.70
N ASP A 79 -7.95 5.71 30.09
CA ASP A 79 -8.55 5.12 31.30
C ASP A 79 -9.06 3.68 31.07
N ALA A 80 -9.06 3.22 29.82
CA ALA A 80 -9.44 1.86 29.44
C ALA A 80 -8.21 0.99 29.19
N ALA A 81 -8.36 -0.34 29.28
CA ALA A 81 -7.34 -1.27 28.88
C ALA A 81 -7.14 -1.17 27.35
N LEU A 82 -6.06 -0.53 26.92
CA LEU A 82 -5.72 -0.37 25.52
C LEU A 82 -5.08 -1.66 24.95
N SER A 83 -5.24 -1.85 23.66
CA SER A 83 -4.46 -2.86 22.96
C SER A 83 -2.98 -2.46 22.95
N PRO A 84 -2.03 -3.43 22.90
CA PRO A 84 -0.59 -3.14 22.89
C PRO A 84 -0.20 -2.14 21.79
N HIS A 85 -0.85 -2.21 20.64
CA HIS A 85 -0.63 -1.26 19.55
C HIS A 85 -1.01 0.18 19.92
N LEU A 86 -2.21 0.40 20.49
CA LEU A 86 -2.64 1.74 20.89
C LEU A 86 -1.82 2.26 22.08
N GLU A 87 -1.47 1.39 23.02
CA GLU A 87 -0.59 1.74 24.15
C GLU A 87 0.79 2.18 23.65
N SER A 88 1.42 1.44 22.73
CA SER A 88 2.70 1.83 22.11
C SER A 88 2.62 3.20 21.44
N ARG A 89 1.53 3.51 20.72
CA ARG A 89 1.33 4.82 20.09
C ARG A 89 1.27 5.95 21.14
N GLN A 90 0.58 5.75 22.24
CA GLN A 90 0.49 6.75 23.32
C GLN A 90 1.82 6.92 24.05
N ARG A 91 2.54 5.82 24.34
CA ARG A 91 3.89 5.85 24.94
C ARG A 91 4.90 6.54 24.03
N THR A 92 4.81 6.35 22.69
CA THR A 92 5.62 7.09 21.72
C THR A 92 5.39 8.59 21.81
N GLY A 93 4.13 9.04 21.87
CA GLY A 93 3.81 10.46 22.06
C GLY A 93 4.34 11.01 23.40
N GLN A 94 4.26 10.23 24.47
CA GLN A 94 4.84 10.59 25.75
C GLN A 94 6.37 10.75 25.69
N ALA A 95 7.07 9.78 25.07
CA ALA A 95 8.52 9.83 24.91
C ALA A 95 8.99 11.05 24.10
N LEU A 96 8.24 11.44 23.07
CA LEU A 96 8.51 12.66 22.32
C LEU A 96 8.37 13.92 23.17
N ARG A 97 7.31 14.03 24.00
CA ARG A 97 7.08 15.18 24.91
C ARG A 97 8.13 15.29 26.01
N GLU A 98 8.61 14.15 26.53
CA GLU A 98 9.69 14.10 27.54
C GLU A 98 11.02 14.65 27.03
N GLY A 99 11.20 14.72 25.69
CA GLY A 99 12.40 15.27 25.06
C GLY A 99 12.58 16.78 25.18
N GLY A 100 11.56 17.52 25.65
CA GLY A 100 11.62 18.95 25.95
C GLY A 100 11.38 19.89 24.76
N VAL A 101 11.17 19.38 23.55
CA VAL A 101 10.65 20.15 22.40
C VAL A 101 9.12 20.11 22.45
N PRO A 102 8.39 21.24 22.25
CA PRO A 102 6.93 21.24 22.24
C PRO A 102 6.37 20.27 21.19
N VAL A 103 5.45 19.37 21.59
CA VAL A 103 4.85 18.35 20.71
C VAL A 103 3.38 18.64 20.50
N THR A 104 2.95 18.85 19.26
CA THR A 104 1.54 18.75 18.88
C THR A 104 1.24 17.30 18.53
N GLU A 105 0.51 16.59 19.41
CA GLU A 105 0.13 15.19 19.22
C GLU A 105 -1.31 15.09 18.73
N PHE A 106 -1.50 14.71 17.48
CA PHE A 106 -2.82 14.31 16.98
C PHE A 106 -3.09 12.84 17.28
N ARG A 107 -4.27 12.52 17.79
CA ARG A 107 -4.75 11.15 18.00
C ARG A 107 -5.91 10.88 17.06
N ALA A 108 -5.70 10.01 16.08
CA ALA A 108 -6.70 9.62 15.10
C ALA A 108 -7.14 8.17 15.29
N ALA A 109 -8.40 7.88 14.97
CA ALA A 109 -8.94 6.53 14.85
C ALA A 109 -8.56 5.91 13.48
N VAL A 110 -9.52 5.30 12.79
CA VAL A 110 -9.35 4.72 11.46
C VAL A 110 -9.22 5.82 10.41
N ILE A 111 -8.07 5.89 9.76
CA ILE A 111 -7.83 6.82 8.64
C ILE A 111 -8.35 6.19 7.35
N VAL A 112 -9.26 6.89 6.68
CA VAL A 112 -9.89 6.48 5.42
C VAL A 112 -9.18 7.17 4.25
N GLY A 113 -8.48 6.38 3.45
CA GLY A 113 -7.76 6.85 2.28
C GLY A 113 -7.24 5.66 1.47
N SER A 114 -7.08 5.86 0.17
CA SER A 114 -6.45 4.86 -0.70
C SER A 114 -5.03 4.57 -0.20
N GLY A 115 -4.68 3.29 -0.05
CA GLY A 115 -3.39 2.87 0.46
C GLY A 115 -3.26 2.84 2.00
N SER A 116 -4.25 3.28 2.77
CA SER A 116 -4.22 3.10 4.23
C SER A 116 -4.54 1.65 4.61
N LEU A 117 -3.79 1.12 5.57
CA LEU A 117 -3.91 -0.27 6.00
C LEU A 117 -5.32 -0.64 6.50
N SER A 118 -5.93 0.23 7.31
CA SER A 118 -7.27 0.02 7.86
C SER A 118 -8.36 0.05 6.78
N PHE A 119 -8.24 0.97 5.82
CA PHE A 119 -9.16 1.05 4.70
C PHE A 119 -9.02 -0.18 3.78
N GLU A 120 -7.79 -0.61 3.49
CA GLU A 120 -7.53 -1.81 2.69
C GLU A 120 -8.08 -3.08 3.33
N MET A 121 -8.01 -3.19 4.66
CA MET A 121 -8.63 -4.30 5.37
C MET A 121 -10.16 -4.34 5.16
N ILE A 122 -10.84 -3.20 5.32
CA ILE A 122 -12.29 -3.09 5.10
C ILE A 122 -12.62 -3.41 3.64
N ARG A 123 -11.85 -2.86 2.69
CA ARG A 123 -12.00 -3.11 1.26
C ARG A 123 -11.89 -4.59 0.94
N CYS A 124 -10.80 -5.22 1.34
CA CYS A 124 -10.58 -6.64 1.06
C CYS A 124 -11.66 -7.54 1.66
N LEU A 125 -12.08 -7.29 2.90
CA LEU A 125 -13.17 -8.05 3.52
C LEU A 125 -14.48 -7.87 2.74
N ALA A 126 -14.85 -6.62 2.42
CA ALA A 126 -16.10 -6.34 1.73
C ALA A 126 -16.10 -6.85 0.28
N GLU A 127 -15.00 -6.77 -0.45
CA GLU A 127 -14.93 -7.20 -1.85
C GLU A 127 -14.85 -8.73 -1.99
N ARG A 128 -14.17 -9.41 -1.08
CA ARG A 128 -13.89 -10.84 -1.17
C ARG A 128 -14.95 -11.74 -0.57
N LEU A 129 -15.61 -11.30 0.51
CA LEU A 129 -16.53 -12.14 1.25
C LEU A 129 -17.99 -11.76 1.00
N PRO A 130 -18.79 -12.58 0.30
CA PRO A 130 -20.25 -12.37 0.18
C PRO A 130 -20.97 -12.55 1.52
N VAL A 131 -20.47 -13.46 2.37
CA VAL A 131 -20.93 -13.68 3.74
C VAL A 131 -19.72 -13.56 4.67
N MET A 132 -19.82 -12.68 5.65
CA MET A 132 -18.77 -12.45 6.64
C MET A 132 -19.20 -12.95 8.01
N ILE A 133 -18.36 -13.80 8.58
CA ILE A 133 -18.49 -14.21 9.98
C ILE A 133 -17.81 -13.13 10.83
N CYS A 134 -18.60 -12.46 11.64
CA CYS A 134 -18.16 -11.29 12.40
C CYS A 134 -18.12 -11.58 13.91
N PRO A 135 -17.02 -11.31 14.59
CA PRO A 135 -16.94 -11.37 16.05
C PRO A 135 -17.67 -10.16 16.70
N ARG A 136 -17.79 -10.17 18.04
CA ARG A 136 -18.48 -9.11 18.78
C ARG A 136 -17.93 -7.71 18.53
N TRP A 137 -16.62 -7.55 18.37
CA TRP A 137 -15.96 -6.26 18.18
C TRP A 137 -16.37 -5.55 16.87
N VAL A 138 -17.03 -6.21 15.93
CA VAL A 138 -17.53 -5.53 14.73
C VAL A 138 -18.54 -4.43 15.05
N THR A 139 -19.14 -4.43 16.25
CA THR A 139 -20.06 -3.41 16.74
C THR A 139 -19.39 -2.33 17.60
N THR A 140 -18.07 -2.39 17.81
CA THR A 140 -17.32 -1.34 18.50
C THR A 140 -17.43 -0.02 17.72
N ARG A 141 -17.63 1.07 18.46
CA ARG A 141 -17.77 2.41 17.91
C ARG A 141 -16.40 2.98 17.52
N VAL A 142 -16.38 3.62 16.38
CA VAL A 142 -15.20 4.24 15.79
C VAL A 142 -15.60 5.54 15.10
N GLN A 143 -14.74 6.55 15.17
CA GLN A 143 -14.93 7.81 14.46
C GLN A 143 -13.89 7.93 13.35
N PRO A 144 -14.16 7.35 12.15
CA PRO A 144 -13.20 7.33 11.04
C PRO A 144 -12.97 8.73 10.51
N ILE A 145 -11.75 9.04 10.12
CA ILE A 145 -11.36 10.34 9.57
C ILE A 145 -10.77 10.18 8.15
N ALA A 146 -11.12 11.09 7.23
CA ALA A 146 -10.51 11.10 5.90
C ALA A 146 -9.03 11.48 5.98
N ILE A 147 -8.18 10.83 5.17
CA ILE A 147 -6.75 11.19 5.08
C ILE A 147 -6.56 12.66 4.72
N ARG A 148 -7.42 13.23 3.89
CA ARG A 148 -7.39 14.65 3.54
C ARG A 148 -7.51 15.54 4.79
N ASN A 149 -8.46 15.25 5.67
CA ASN A 149 -8.61 16.02 6.90
C ASN A 149 -7.44 15.82 7.86
N VAL A 150 -6.84 14.62 7.91
CA VAL A 150 -5.60 14.41 8.67
C VAL A 150 -4.48 15.32 8.15
N LEU A 151 -4.32 15.41 6.82
CA LEU A 151 -3.34 16.32 6.21
C LEU A 151 -3.65 17.78 6.50
N ASP A 152 -4.94 18.19 6.45
CA ASP A 152 -5.36 19.54 6.81
C ASP A 152 -4.95 19.90 8.24
N TYR A 153 -5.14 18.97 9.22
CA TYR A 153 -4.70 19.17 10.61
C TYR A 153 -3.17 19.24 10.73
N LEU A 154 -2.46 18.34 10.06
CA LEU A 154 -0.99 18.33 10.10
C LEU A 154 -0.39 19.62 9.55
N VAL A 155 -0.92 20.13 8.44
CA VAL A 155 -0.47 21.41 7.84
C VAL A 155 -0.84 22.58 8.74
N ALA A 156 -2.10 22.65 9.21
CA ALA A 156 -2.55 23.75 10.09
C ALA A 156 -1.77 23.80 11.43
N ALA A 157 -1.22 22.69 11.90
CA ALA A 157 -0.41 22.64 13.10
C ALA A 157 0.87 23.46 13.00
N LEU A 158 1.41 23.70 11.82
CA LEU A 158 2.60 24.55 11.63
C LEU A 158 2.34 26.00 12.04
N ASP A 159 1.13 26.49 11.73
CA ASP A 159 0.75 27.91 11.93
C ASP A 159 -0.03 28.13 13.25
N THR A 160 -0.47 27.05 13.92
CA THR A 160 -1.26 27.13 15.16
C THR A 160 -0.35 26.96 16.38
N GLU A 161 0.21 28.06 16.88
CA GLU A 161 1.10 28.05 18.05
C GLU A 161 0.43 27.47 19.31
N GLU A 162 -0.87 27.72 19.52
CA GLU A 162 -1.65 27.22 20.64
C GLU A 162 -1.74 25.70 20.71
N SER A 163 -1.45 25.01 19.60
CA SER A 163 -1.43 23.54 19.53
C SER A 163 -0.13 22.94 20.09
N ALA A 164 0.91 23.74 20.28
CA ALA A 164 2.20 23.29 20.80
C ALA A 164 2.06 22.75 22.23
N GLY A 165 2.62 21.56 22.47
CA GLY A 165 2.52 20.87 23.76
C GLY A 165 1.15 20.23 24.04
N ARG A 166 0.24 20.19 23.08
CA ARG A 166 -1.11 19.67 23.26
C ARG A 166 -1.32 18.31 22.62
N VAL A 167 -2.21 17.53 23.23
CA VAL A 167 -2.77 16.29 22.66
C VAL A 167 -4.15 16.63 22.13
N VAL A 168 -4.38 16.41 20.86
CA VAL A 168 -5.62 16.78 20.16
C VAL A 168 -6.23 15.53 19.52
N GLU A 169 -7.42 15.17 19.96
CA GLU A 169 -8.17 14.04 19.36
C GLU A 169 -8.86 14.51 18.08
N ILE A 170 -8.64 13.79 16.98
CA ILE A 170 -9.22 14.13 15.67
C ILE A 170 -10.05 12.98 15.09
N GLY A 171 -11.21 13.30 14.55
CA GLY A 171 -12.16 12.35 13.95
C GLY A 171 -12.92 12.98 12.78
N GLY A 172 -13.59 12.14 12.00
CA GLY A 172 -14.52 12.60 10.98
C GLY A 172 -15.87 13.04 11.57
N ALA A 173 -16.81 13.41 10.69
CA ALA A 173 -18.12 13.87 11.13
C ALA A 173 -19.02 12.73 11.68
N ASP A 174 -18.75 11.47 11.27
CA ASP A 174 -19.59 10.32 11.63
C ASP A 174 -18.96 9.49 12.76
N VAL A 175 -19.77 9.06 13.71
CA VAL A 175 -19.46 7.95 14.63
C VAL A 175 -20.19 6.71 14.13
N LEU A 176 -19.44 5.67 13.77
CA LEU A 176 -19.91 4.44 13.15
C LEU A 176 -19.45 3.21 13.93
N THR A 177 -19.98 2.03 13.56
CA THR A 177 -19.36 0.76 13.93
C THR A 177 -18.54 0.22 12.75
N TYR A 178 -17.62 -0.71 13.00
CA TYR A 178 -16.92 -1.40 11.91
C TYR A 178 -17.89 -2.09 10.95
N GLN A 179 -18.99 -2.63 11.48
CA GLN A 179 -20.08 -3.20 10.69
C GLN A 179 -20.69 -2.15 9.73
N ASP A 180 -20.93 -0.93 10.21
CA ASP A 180 -21.50 0.14 9.38
C ASP A 180 -20.52 0.58 8.31
N MET A 181 -19.24 0.67 8.63
CA MET A 181 -18.19 0.99 7.65
C MET A 181 -18.14 -0.05 6.53
N ILE A 182 -18.16 -1.35 6.86
CA ILE A 182 -18.18 -2.44 5.88
C ILE A 182 -19.44 -2.37 5.01
N LYS A 183 -20.61 -2.15 5.62
CA LYS A 183 -21.89 -2.04 4.89
C LYS A 183 -21.92 -0.81 3.97
N LYS A 184 -21.45 0.35 4.45
CA LYS A 184 -21.37 1.58 3.64
C LYS A 184 -20.39 1.38 2.47
N TYR A 185 -19.25 0.73 2.70
CA TYR A 185 -18.32 0.35 1.63
C TYR A 185 -18.98 -0.56 0.59
N ALA A 186 -19.61 -1.64 1.03
CA ALA A 186 -20.27 -2.59 0.14
C ALA A 186 -21.33 -1.90 -0.73
N ARG A 187 -22.16 -1.03 -0.14
CA ARG A 187 -23.17 -0.25 -0.89
C ARG A 187 -22.53 0.67 -1.93
N ALA A 188 -21.43 1.37 -1.59
CA ALA A 188 -20.72 2.25 -2.52
C ALA A 188 -20.15 1.49 -3.73
N ARG A 189 -19.84 0.20 -3.56
CA ARG A 189 -19.37 -0.70 -4.63
C ARG A 189 -20.50 -1.51 -5.30
N GLY A 190 -21.76 -1.29 -4.94
CA GLY A 190 -22.91 -2.07 -5.47
C GLY A 190 -22.88 -3.53 -5.03
N LEU A 191 -22.29 -3.84 -3.88
CA LEU A 191 -22.11 -5.20 -3.38
C LEU A 191 -23.13 -5.51 -2.27
N HIS A 192 -23.78 -6.67 -2.35
CA HIS A 192 -24.64 -7.20 -1.29
C HIS A 192 -23.81 -8.10 -0.37
N ARG A 193 -23.74 -7.75 0.92
CA ARG A 193 -22.92 -8.48 1.91
C ARG A 193 -23.75 -8.83 3.13
N ALA A 194 -23.72 -10.11 3.50
CA ALA A 194 -24.33 -10.60 4.74
C ALA A 194 -23.27 -10.66 5.84
N LEU A 195 -23.58 -10.07 7.00
CA LEU A 195 -22.71 -10.12 8.18
C LEU A 195 -23.42 -10.98 9.24
N VAL A 196 -22.82 -12.15 9.54
CA VAL A 196 -23.30 -13.11 10.53
C VAL A 196 -22.47 -12.95 11.80
N ARG A 197 -23.11 -12.55 12.91
CA ARG A 197 -22.42 -12.36 14.19
C ARG A 197 -22.28 -13.69 14.92
N ILE A 198 -21.07 -14.02 15.33
CA ILE A 198 -20.78 -15.18 16.15
C ILE A 198 -20.14 -14.75 17.46
N PRO A 199 -20.71 -15.12 18.63
CA PRO A 199 -20.22 -14.65 19.93
C PRO A 199 -18.89 -15.28 20.36
N PHE A 200 -18.45 -16.38 19.75
CA PHE A 200 -17.32 -17.21 20.20
C PHE A 200 -15.99 -16.97 19.47
N LEU A 201 -15.92 -16.04 18.50
CA LEU A 201 -14.68 -15.76 17.78
C LEU A 201 -13.74 -14.91 18.64
N THR A 202 -12.62 -15.52 19.02
CA THR A 202 -11.55 -14.81 19.72
C THR A 202 -10.78 -13.91 18.75
N PRO A 203 -10.10 -12.83 19.22
CA PRO A 203 -9.24 -12.00 18.38
C PRO A 203 -8.17 -12.78 17.64
N ARG A 204 -7.59 -13.84 18.26
CA ARG A 204 -6.61 -14.73 17.64
C ARG A 204 -7.18 -15.48 16.43
N LEU A 205 -8.34 -16.10 16.58
CA LEU A 205 -8.99 -16.84 15.49
C LEU A 205 -9.40 -15.88 14.36
N SER A 206 -9.85 -14.68 14.71
CA SER A 206 -10.16 -13.62 13.75
C SER A 206 -8.94 -13.16 12.96
N SER A 207 -7.75 -13.11 13.56
CA SER A 207 -6.52 -12.70 12.85
C SER A 207 -6.08 -13.72 11.80
N TYR A 208 -6.20 -15.01 12.07
CA TYR A 208 -5.95 -16.07 11.08
C TYR A 208 -6.94 -16.01 9.92
N TRP A 209 -8.21 -15.80 10.22
CA TRP A 209 -9.24 -15.66 9.21
C TRP A 209 -9.02 -14.42 8.33
N VAL A 210 -8.71 -13.27 8.94
CA VAL A 210 -8.42 -12.03 8.20
C VAL A 210 -7.16 -12.21 7.34
N HIS A 211 -6.12 -12.84 7.84
CA HIS A 211 -4.92 -13.15 7.04
C HIS A 211 -5.24 -14.05 5.83
N LEU A 212 -6.10 -15.05 5.98
CA LEU A 212 -6.49 -15.94 4.89
C LEU A 212 -7.24 -15.18 3.77
N VAL A 213 -8.00 -14.15 4.14
CA VAL A 213 -8.88 -13.40 3.23
C VAL A 213 -8.28 -12.10 2.75
N THR A 214 -7.34 -11.52 3.50
CA THR A 214 -6.69 -10.25 3.17
C THR A 214 -5.20 -10.45 2.91
N PRO A 215 -4.55 -9.55 2.17
CA PRO A 215 -3.09 -9.58 1.93
C PRO A 215 -2.26 -9.15 3.14
N ILE A 216 -2.89 -8.91 4.28
CA ILE A 216 -2.22 -8.36 5.47
C ILE A 216 -1.51 -9.48 6.22
N PRO A 217 -0.19 -9.37 6.51
CA PRO A 217 0.54 -10.35 7.31
C PRO A 217 -0.13 -10.58 8.67
N THR A 218 -0.10 -11.82 9.17
CA THR A 218 -0.75 -12.21 10.44
C THR A 218 -0.34 -11.36 11.64
N ALA A 219 0.93 -10.97 11.71
CA ALA A 219 1.44 -10.12 12.79
C ALA A 219 0.76 -8.74 12.79
N ILE A 220 0.62 -8.12 11.62
CA ILE A 220 -0.02 -6.82 11.45
C ILE A 220 -1.54 -6.93 11.64
N ALA A 221 -2.16 -7.94 11.04
CA ALA A 221 -3.59 -8.21 11.20
C ALA A 221 -3.94 -8.44 12.67
N GLY A 222 -3.09 -9.17 13.42
CA GLY A 222 -3.28 -9.43 14.85
C GLY A 222 -3.27 -8.15 15.68
N ALA A 223 -2.30 -7.27 15.46
CA ALA A 223 -2.19 -5.99 16.17
C ALA A 223 -3.40 -5.06 15.88
N LEU A 224 -3.81 -4.99 14.61
CA LEU A 224 -4.99 -4.20 14.22
C LEU A 224 -6.27 -4.75 14.86
N ILE A 225 -6.52 -6.06 14.76
CA ILE A 225 -7.74 -6.68 15.30
C ILE A 225 -7.83 -6.51 16.82
N GLN A 226 -6.71 -6.59 17.51
CA GLN A 226 -6.68 -6.27 18.95
C GLN A 226 -7.07 -4.81 19.23
N GLY A 227 -6.68 -3.88 18.36
CA GLY A 227 -7.08 -2.48 18.44
C GLY A 227 -8.58 -2.24 18.18
N LEU A 228 -9.23 -3.11 17.36
CA LEU A 228 -10.65 -2.96 17.04
C LEU A 228 -11.60 -3.24 18.22
N VAL A 229 -11.12 -3.83 19.30
CA VAL A 229 -11.91 -4.06 20.52
C VAL A 229 -12.13 -2.75 21.28
N ASN A 230 -11.20 -1.81 21.20
CA ASN A 230 -11.29 -0.53 21.89
C ASN A 230 -12.20 0.44 21.14
N GLU A 231 -13.06 1.14 21.87
CA GLU A 231 -13.81 2.27 21.33
C GLU A 231 -12.85 3.42 21.04
N VAL A 232 -12.91 3.97 19.82
CA VAL A 232 -12.04 5.04 19.34
C VAL A 232 -12.88 6.18 18.76
N VAL A 233 -13.45 6.97 19.68
CA VAL A 233 -14.32 8.12 19.41
C VAL A 233 -13.73 9.34 20.10
N VAL A 234 -13.75 10.48 19.43
CA VAL A 234 -13.29 11.77 19.97
C VAL A 234 -14.15 12.15 21.18
N ARG A 235 -13.52 12.58 22.26
CA ARG A 235 -14.15 12.82 23.57
C ARG A 235 -14.33 14.30 23.90
N ASP A 236 -13.63 15.18 23.18
CA ASP A 236 -13.66 16.62 23.39
C ASP A 236 -13.84 17.38 22.07
N ASN A 237 -13.84 18.70 22.15
CA ASN A 237 -13.95 19.59 21.00
C ASN A 237 -12.67 20.41 20.75
N GLU A 238 -11.55 19.98 21.30
CA GLU A 238 -10.27 20.71 21.24
C GLU A 238 -9.80 20.91 19.80
N ALA A 239 -9.99 19.91 18.94
CA ALA A 239 -9.67 20.01 17.52
C ALA A 239 -10.46 21.12 16.82
N ALA A 240 -11.76 21.23 17.07
CA ALA A 240 -12.60 22.27 16.48
C ALA A 240 -12.25 23.67 17.02
N ARG A 241 -11.83 23.75 18.29
CA ARG A 241 -11.41 25.01 18.91
C ARG A 241 -10.07 25.52 18.37
N LEU A 242 -9.07 24.63 18.25
CA LEU A 242 -7.73 24.99 17.82
C LEU A 242 -7.64 25.16 16.29
N PHE A 243 -8.41 24.40 15.55
CA PHE A 243 -8.36 24.33 14.09
C PHE A 243 -9.74 24.60 13.44
N PRO A 244 -10.34 25.79 13.64
CA PRO A 244 -11.71 26.08 13.17
C PRO A 244 -11.84 26.08 11.64
N GLY A 245 -10.71 26.21 10.92
CA GLY A 245 -10.64 26.11 9.46
C GLY A 245 -10.76 24.68 8.92
N VAL A 246 -10.49 23.67 9.74
CA VAL A 246 -10.57 22.27 9.33
C VAL A 246 -12.01 21.76 9.53
N LYS A 247 -12.66 21.32 8.46
CA LYS A 247 -14.01 20.76 8.50
C LYS A 247 -13.95 19.26 8.18
N PRO A 248 -14.04 18.40 9.19
CA PRO A 248 -14.02 16.94 8.98
C PRO A 248 -15.19 16.50 8.11
N MET A 249 -14.90 15.73 7.06
CA MET A 249 -15.94 15.19 6.18
C MET A 249 -16.57 13.92 6.75
N ASP A 250 -17.74 13.56 6.26
CA ASP A 250 -18.42 12.31 6.57
C ASP A 250 -17.72 11.10 5.93
N TYR A 251 -18.01 9.92 6.44
CA TYR A 251 -17.42 8.66 5.95
C TYR A 251 -17.76 8.37 4.49
N ALA A 252 -18.98 8.70 4.03
CA ALA A 252 -19.38 8.45 2.66
C ALA A 252 -18.59 9.31 1.66
N SER A 253 -18.32 10.56 2.01
CA SER A 253 -17.47 11.47 1.23
C SER A 253 -16.00 11.03 1.23
N ALA A 254 -15.47 10.64 2.38
CA ALA A 254 -14.12 10.08 2.50
C ALA A 254 -13.95 8.82 1.65
N LEU A 255 -14.97 7.94 1.68
CA LEU A 255 -15.00 6.71 0.90
C LEU A 255 -15.03 6.99 -0.60
N ARG A 256 -15.87 7.95 -1.08
CA ARG A 256 -15.89 8.30 -2.50
C ARG A 256 -14.54 8.80 -3.00
N LEU A 257 -13.85 9.64 -2.23
CA LEU A 257 -12.52 10.13 -2.59
C LEU A 257 -11.49 9.00 -2.64
N ALA A 258 -11.50 8.09 -1.67
CA ALA A 258 -10.61 6.94 -1.66
C ALA A 258 -10.84 6.01 -2.85
N LEU A 259 -12.11 5.74 -3.19
CA LEU A 259 -12.49 4.91 -4.33
C LEU A 259 -12.14 5.58 -5.67
N ALA A 260 -12.35 6.89 -5.81
CA ALA A 260 -11.98 7.62 -7.02
C ALA A 260 -10.47 7.54 -7.30
N LYS A 261 -9.61 7.64 -6.28
CA LYS A 261 -8.15 7.46 -6.41
C LYS A 261 -7.77 6.03 -6.79
N LEU A 262 -8.45 5.02 -6.22
CA LEU A 262 -8.22 3.62 -6.58
C LEU A 262 -8.64 3.32 -8.02
N ASP A 263 -9.81 3.79 -8.44
CA ASP A 263 -10.35 3.54 -9.78
C ASP A 263 -9.55 4.31 -10.86
N GLY A 264 -8.97 5.46 -10.50
CA GLY A 264 -8.10 6.27 -11.37
C GLY A 264 -6.63 5.82 -11.39
N ASN A 265 -6.23 4.76 -10.70
CA ASN A 265 -4.83 4.35 -10.50
C ASN A 265 -3.92 5.48 -9.97
N ALA A 266 -4.50 6.44 -9.23
CA ALA A 266 -3.84 7.63 -8.72
C ALA A 266 -3.43 7.50 -7.24
N VAL A 267 -3.15 6.28 -6.79
CA VAL A 267 -2.67 6.02 -5.41
C VAL A 267 -1.20 6.43 -5.30
N GLU A 268 -0.95 7.49 -4.55
CA GLU A 268 0.38 8.10 -4.42
C GLU A 268 1.30 7.29 -3.50
N THR A 269 0.76 6.78 -2.39
CA THR A 269 1.51 6.03 -1.37
C THR A 269 0.64 4.91 -0.81
N ALA A 270 1.28 3.80 -0.43
CA ALA A 270 0.61 2.68 0.21
C ALA A 270 1.36 2.23 1.47
N TRP A 271 0.63 1.61 2.41
CA TRP A 271 1.22 1.09 3.65
C TRP A 271 2.38 0.12 3.42
N THR A 272 2.40 -0.58 2.29
CA THR A 272 3.49 -1.49 1.91
C THR A 272 4.77 -0.76 1.51
N ASP A 273 4.71 0.54 1.21
CA ASP A 273 5.90 1.33 0.92
C ASP A 273 6.82 1.40 2.15
N SER A 274 6.25 1.37 3.36
CA SER A 274 7.00 1.31 4.62
C SER A 274 7.75 -0.02 4.81
N LEU A 275 7.24 -1.12 4.24
CA LEU A 275 7.92 -2.42 4.26
C LEU A 275 9.09 -2.46 3.28
N ALA A 276 8.99 -1.75 2.16
CA ALA A 276 10.06 -1.69 1.16
C ALA A 276 11.28 -0.91 1.63
N SER A 277 11.11 0.07 2.51
CA SER A 277 12.21 0.87 3.05
C SER A 277 13.03 0.15 4.12
N SER A 278 12.47 -0.90 4.76
CA SER A 278 13.13 -1.68 5.81
C SER A 278 13.71 -3.01 5.32
N ALA A 279 13.42 -3.42 4.10
CA ALA A 279 13.98 -4.62 3.50
C ALA A 279 15.24 -4.25 2.71
N GLY A 280 16.40 -4.74 3.12
CA GLY A 280 17.64 -4.70 2.34
C GLY A 280 17.48 -5.30 0.93
N ASP A 281 18.54 -5.75 0.28
CA ASP A 281 18.52 -6.31 -1.08
C ASP A 281 17.32 -7.22 -1.34
N HIS A 282 16.52 -6.87 -2.34
CA HIS A 282 15.33 -7.63 -2.69
C HIS A 282 15.71 -8.99 -3.28
N PRO A 283 15.03 -10.08 -2.88
CA PRO A 283 15.23 -11.37 -3.51
C PRO A 283 14.87 -11.30 -5.00
N PRO A 284 15.52 -12.12 -5.86
CA PRO A 284 15.31 -12.10 -7.31
C PRO A 284 13.87 -12.45 -7.74
N VAL A 285 13.08 -12.99 -6.82
CA VAL A 285 11.63 -13.24 -6.98
C VAL A 285 10.90 -12.78 -5.73
N THR A 286 9.95 -11.86 -5.89
CA THR A 286 9.14 -11.35 -4.80
C THR A 286 7.66 -11.52 -5.13
N LEU A 287 6.91 -12.20 -4.25
CA LEU A 287 5.47 -12.29 -4.30
C LEU A 287 4.89 -11.49 -3.14
N VAL A 288 4.21 -10.41 -3.44
CA VAL A 288 3.55 -9.56 -2.44
C VAL A 288 2.11 -9.28 -2.81
N SER A 289 1.27 -9.04 -1.83
CA SER A 289 -0.09 -8.56 -2.04
C SER A 289 -0.15 -7.09 -1.62
N HIS A 290 -0.54 -6.23 -2.54
CA HIS A 290 -0.53 -4.79 -2.39
C HIS A 290 -1.89 -4.23 -2.77
N GLU A 291 -2.55 -3.53 -1.86
CA GLU A 291 -3.88 -2.94 -2.08
C GLU A 291 -4.91 -3.93 -2.66
N GLY A 292 -4.86 -5.19 -2.23
CA GLY A 292 -5.68 -6.26 -2.80
C GLY A 292 -5.20 -6.77 -4.15
N MET A 293 -4.12 -6.21 -4.71
CA MET A 293 -3.41 -6.78 -5.85
C MET A 293 -2.34 -7.77 -5.39
N ILE A 294 -2.26 -8.89 -6.07
CA ILE A 294 -1.14 -9.81 -5.96
C ILE A 294 -0.08 -9.33 -6.93
N ILE A 295 1.14 -9.13 -6.44
CA ILE A 295 2.27 -8.64 -7.23
C ILE A 295 3.36 -9.71 -7.22
N GLU A 296 3.72 -10.17 -8.40
CA GLU A 296 4.84 -11.08 -8.58
C GLU A 296 5.92 -10.35 -9.37
N ARG A 297 7.07 -10.09 -8.73
CA ARG A 297 8.19 -9.37 -9.34
C ARG A 297 9.39 -10.30 -9.51
N ARG A 298 10.04 -10.20 -10.66
CA ARG A 298 11.29 -10.91 -10.99
C ARG A 298 12.31 -9.91 -11.50
N THR A 299 13.54 -10.08 -11.05
CA THR A 299 14.66 -9.24 -11.42
C THR A 299 15.77 -10.10 -12.01
N ARG A 300 16.37 -9.66 -13.12
CA ARG A 300 17.48 -10.34 -13.77
C ARG A 300 18.47 -9.35 -14.34
N SER A 301 19.73 -9.51 -14.00
CA SER A 301 20.84 -8.78 -14.64
C SER A 301 21.12 -9.32 -16.02
N VAL A 302 21.52 -8.46 -16.94
CA VAL A 302 21.90 -8.78 -18.30
C VAL A 302 23.06 -7.90 -18.77
N ASP A 303 24.03 -8.52 -19.45
CA ASP A 303 25.17 -7.82 -20.04
C ASP A 303 24.79 -7.22 -21.41
N ALA A 304 23.83 -6.30 -21.38
CA ALA A 304 23.38 -5.53 -22.53
C ALA A 304 22.91 -4.15 -22.05
N PRO A 305 23.06 -3.09 -22.88
CA PRO A 305 22.53 -1.77 -22.60
C PRO A 305 21.00 -1.80 -22.39
N ALA A 306 20.47 -0.89 -21.57
CA ALA A 306 19.04 -0.82 -21.26
C ALA A 306 18.16 -0.64 -22.51
N ASP A 307 18.64 0.06 -23.55
CA ASP A 307 17.91 0.22 -24.81
C ASP A 307 17.76 -1.09 -25.60
N MET A 308 18.78 -1.95 -25.59
CA MET A 308 18.69 -3.27 -26.20
C MET A 308 17.73 -4.17 -25.43
N LEU A 309 17.80 -4.11 -24.10
CA LEU A 309 16.85 -4.82 -23.25
C LEU A 309 15.41 -4.33 -23.48
N PHE A 310 15.19 -3.02 -23.58
CA PHE A 310 13.90 -2.44 -23.90
C PHE A 310 13.37 -2.96 -25.25
N ARG A 311 14.19 -2.94 -26.30
CA ARG A 311 13.82 -3.44 -27.63
C ARG A 311 13.44 -4.91 -27.58
N SER A 312 14.10 -5.74 -26.79
CA SER A 312 13.83 -7.18 -26.71
C SER A 312 12.42 -7.48 -26.21
N PHE A 313 11.89 -6.74 -25.20
CA PHE A 313 10.54 -6.96 -24.68
C PHE A 313 9.46 -6.13 -25.39
N VAL A 314 9.79 -5.02 -26.02
CA VAL A 314 8.83 -4.31 -26.88
C VAL A 314 8.44 -5.13 -28.10
N ARG A 315 9.30 -6.02 -28.58
CA ARG A 315 9.06 -6.89 -29.75
C ARG A 315 8.37 -8.21 -29.41
N LEU A 316 7.87 -8.42 -28.19
CA LEU A 316 7.10 -9.61 -27.81
C LEU A 316 5.74 -9.65 -28.50
N GLY A 317 5.21 -10.85 -28.69
CA GLY A 317 3.88 -11.10 -29.24
C GLY A 317 3.78 -11.01 -30.77
N GLY A 318 2.60 -11.18 -31.31
CA GLY A 318 2.35 -11.29 -32.74
C GLY A 318 3.08 -12.47 -33.34
N ASP A 319 3.64 -12.30 -34.55
CA ASP A 319 4.34 -13.36 -35.27
C ASP A 319 5.63 -13.85 -34.60
N ARG A 320 6.26 -13.01 -33.76
CA ARG A 320 7.45 -13.37 -32.97
C ARG A 320 7.13 -14.26 -31.77
N GLY A 321 5.88 -14.29 -31.35
CA GLY A 321 5.44 -15.01 -30.16
C GLY A 321 5.98 -14.45 -28.83
N TRP A 322 5.79 -15.21 -27.76
CA TRP A 322 6.15 -14.81 -26.38
C TRP A 322 7.49 -15.37 -25.91
N LEU A 323 8.33 -15.87 -26.82
CA LEU A 323 9.68 -16.41 -26.59
C LEU A 323 9.75 -17.61 -25.63
N ALA A 324 8.81 -17.78 -24.70
CA ALA A 324 8.78 -18.87 -23.73
C ALA A 324 7.39 -19.51 -23.70
N TYR A 325 7.35 -20.84 -23.83
CA TYR A 325 6.11 -21.63 -23.78
C TYR A 325 4.97 -21.06 -24.62
N ASP A 326 5.25 -20.68 -25.86
CA ASP A 326 4.29 -20.05 -26.78
C ASP A 326 3.00 -20.86 -26.93
N TRP A 327 3.09 -22.19 -26.90
CA TRP A 327 1.94 -23.09 -26.88
C TRP A 327 0.98 -22.84 -25.70
N ALA A 328 1.52 -22.47 -24.51
CA ALA A 328 0.69 -22.22 -23.32
C ALA A 328 -0.10 -20.90 -23.48
N TRP A 329 0.49 -19.90 -24.12
CA TRP A 329 -0.19 -18.65 -24.46
C TRP A 329 -1.32 -18.90 -25.47
N HIS A 330 -1.07 -19.73 -26.49
CA HIS A 330 -2.10 -20.15 -27.47
C HIS A 330 -3.21 -20.95 -26.82
N LEU A 331 -2.88 -21.91 -25.94
CA LEU A 331 -3.86 -22.68 -25.17
C LEU A 331 -4.73 -21.76 -24.34
N ARG A 332 -4.11 -20.82 -23.61
CA ARG A 332 -4.82 -19.84 -22.79
C ARG A 332 -5.74 -18.94 -23.63
N GLY A 333 -5.27 -18.51 -24.81
CA GLY A 333 -6.08 -17.75 -25.76
C GLY A 333 -7.25 -18.55 -26.33
N GLY A 334 -7.06 -19.86 -26.56
CA GLY A 334 -8.12 -20.77 -26.95
C GLY A 334 -9.20 -20.92 -25.87
N MET A 335 -8.80 -21.12 -24.62
CA MET A 335 -9.73 -21.16 -23.46
C MET A 335 -10.50 -19.85 -23.31
N ASP A 336 -9.82 -18.71 -23.49
CA ASP A 336 -10.45 -17.40 -23.41
C ASP A 336 -11.57 -17.24 -24.49
N ARG A 337 -11.32 -17.74 -25.70
CA ARG A 337 -12.35 -17.74 -26.77
C ARG A 337 -13.57 -18.58 -26.40
N LEU A 338 -13.36 -19.75 -25.85
CA LEU A 338 -14.46 -20.63 -25.41
C LEU A 338 -15.35 -19.93 -24.36
N LEU A 339 -14.73 -19.08 -23.52
CA LEU A 339 -15.43 -18.26 -22.54
C LEU A 339 -15.97 -16.95 -23.12
N GLY A 340 -15.88 -16.73 -24.44
CA GLY A 340 -16.33 -15.51 -25.11
C GLY A 340 -15.41 -14.30 -24.88
N GLY A 341 -14.13 -14.52 -24.61
CA GLY A 341 -13.08 -13.50 -24.54
C GLY A 341 -12.42 -13.24 -25.91
N VAL A 342 -11.40 -12.36 -25.90
CA VAL A 342 -10.73 -11.86 -27.12
C VAL A 342 -9.81 -12.89 -27.78
N GLY A 343 -9.23 -13.81 -27.01
CA GLY A 343 -8.24 -14.78 -27.49
C GLY A 343 -7.00 -14.12 -28.10
N MET A 344 -6.19 -14.91 -28.81
CA MET A 344 -4.95 -14.48 -29.50
C MET A 344 -5.21 -13.81 -30.86
N ARG A 345 -6.43 -13.38 -31.18
CA ARG A 345 -6.80 -12.95 -32.52
C ARG A 345 -6.35 -11.55 -32.92
N ARG A 346 -5.97 -10.71 -31.99
CA ARG A 346 -5.72 -9.29 -32.28
C ARG A 346 -4.37 -9.03 -32.92
N GLY A 347 -3.45 -9.97 -32.75
CA GLY A 347 -2.09 -9.81 -33.31
C GLY A 347 -1.40 -8.56 -32.79
N ARG A 348 -0.60 -7.96 -33.64
CA ARG A 348 0.21 -6.80 -33.37
C ARG A 348 0.16 -5.84 -34.57
N ARG A 349 0.05 -4.52 -34.35
CA ARG A 349 -0.01 -3.50 -35.40
C ARG A 349 1.33 -3.32 -36.11
N ASP A 350 2.44 -3.25 -35.36
CA ASP A 350 3.79 -2.99 -35.86
C ASP A 350 4.78 -3.97 -35.17
N PRO A 351 5.66 -4.67 -35.90
CA PRO A 351 6.57 -5.66 -35.32
C PRO A 351 7.64 -5.08 -34.39
N ASN A 352 7.94 -3.78 -34.47
CA ASN A 352 9.04 -3.15 -33.73
C ASN A 352 8.59 -2.06 -32.78
N ASP A 353 7.39 -1.51 -32.95
CA ASP A 353 6.89 -0.38 -32.18
C ASP A 353 5.54 -0.68 -31.51
N LEU A 354 5.36 -0.14 -30.31
CA LEU A 354 4.12 -0.20 -29.55
C LEU A 354 3.74 1.19 -29.04
N ARG A 355 2.45 1.50 -29.14
CA ARG A 355 1.88 2.75 -28.62
C ARG A 355 0.80 2.45 -27.58
N PRO A 356 0.59 3.32 -26.59
CA PRO A 356 -0.56 3.21 -25.72
C PRO A 356 -1.86 3.06 -26.52
N GLY A 357 -2.66 2.05 -26.15
CA GLY A 357 -3.87 1.69 -26.87
C GLY A 357 -3.71 0.59 -27.93
N ASP A 358 -2.49 0.22 -28.35
CA ASP A 358 -2.29 -0.90 -29.27
C ASP A 358 -2.73 -2.24 -28.68
N SER A 359 -3.24 -3.11 -29.53
CA SER A 359 -3.50 -4.51 -29.20
C SER A 359 -2.24 -5.34 -29.39
N LEU A 360 -1.95 -6.20 -28.42
CA LEU A 360 -0.86 -7.16 -28.47
C LEU A 360 -1.41 -8.53 -28.05
N ASP A 361 -1.83 -9.34 -28.98
CA ASP A 361 -2.54 -10.59 -28.74
C ASP A 361 -3.80 -10.38 -27.87
N PHE A 362 -3.84 -10.90 -26.64
CA PHE A 362 -4.92 -10.63 -25.66
C PHE A 362 -4.59 -9.52 -24.68
N TRP A 363 -3.49 -8.80 -24.90
CA TRP A 363 -3.10 -7.66 -24.08
C TRP A 363 -3.45 -6.34 -24.75
N ARG A 364 -3.66 -5.32 -23.95
CA ARG A 364 -3.72 -3.91 -24.37
C ARG A 364 -2.49 -3.20 -23.85
N VAL A 365 -1.77 -2.51 -24.71
CA VAL A 365 -0.68 -1.63 -24.30
C VAL A 365 -1.29 -0.47 -23.52
N GLU A 366 -1.00 -0.39 -22.21
CA GLU A 366 -1.50 0.66 -21.34
C GLU A 366 -0.51 1.82 -21.27
N GLN A 367 0.77 1.52 -21.20
CA GLN A 367 1.81 2.54 -21.10
C GLN A 367 3.11 2.05 -21.76
N VAL A 368 3.78 2.96 -22.46
CA VAL A 368 5.15 2.79 -22.96
C VAL A 368 5.96 4.01 -22.55
N LEU A 369 7.08 3.79 -21.87
CA LEU A 369 8.12 4.78 -21.65
C LEU A 369 9.33 4.33 -22.46
N PRO A 370 9.64 4.99 -23.60
CA PRO A 370 10.72 4.59 -24.50
C PRO A 370 12.05 4.41 -23.77
N GLY A 371 12.79 3.35 -24.08
CA GLY A 371 14.05 2.98 -23.44
C GLY A 371 13.91 2.44 -22.02
N ARG A 372 12.72 2.48 -21.38
CA ARG A 372 12.57 2.21 -19.95
C ARG A 372 11.50 1.18 -19.59
N MET A 373 10.27 1.31 -20.09
CA MET A 373 9.18 0.52 -19.55
C MET A 373 8.06 0.24 -20.56
N LEU A 374 7.48 -0.96 -20.48
CA LEU A 374 6.26 -1.39 -21.16
C LEU A 374 5.30 -1.96 -20.12
N ARG A 375 4.04 -1.46 -20.07
CA ARG A 375 2.96 -2.03 -19.28
C ARG A 375 1.84 -2.49 -20.17
N LEU A 376 1.44 -3.74 -19.96
CA LEU A 376 0.37 -4.43 -20.67
C LEU A 376 -0.77 -4.75 -19.72
N ARG A 377 -2.01 -4.47 -20.13
CA ARG A 377 -3.23 -4.84 -19.42
C ARG A 377 -3.89 -6.02 -20.14
N ALA A 378 -4.24 -7.06 -19.39
CA ALA A 378 -4.96 -8.21 -19.93
C ALA A 378 -6.40 -7.84 -20.29
N GLU A 379 -6.82 -8.21 -21.50
CA GLU A 379 -8.21 -8.13 -21.98
C GLU A 379 -8.90 -9.51 -22.03
N MET A 380 -8.16 -10.57 -21.72
CA MET A 380 -8.72 -11.89 -21.53
C MET A 380 -9.67 -11.93 -20.33
N LYS A 381 -10.65 -12.84 -20.38
CA LYS A 381 -11.55 -13.07 -19.25
C LYS A 381 -10.82 -13.79 -18.13
N VAL A 382 -10.58 -13.04 -17.04
CA VAL A 382 -10.03 -13.53 -15.78
C VAL A 382 -10.96 -13.10 -14.65
N PRO A 383 -11.03 -13.82 -13.54
CA PRO A 383 -11.82 -13.38 -12.40
C PRO A 383 -11.08 -12.27 -11.61
N GLY A 384 -10.86 -11.14 -12.29
CA GLY A 384 -10.11 -10.00 -11.79
C GLY A 384 -9.58 -9.11 -12.92
N ARG A 385 -8.52 -8.36 -12.63
CA ARG A 385 -7.76 -7.60 -13.63
C ARG A 385 -6.29 -8.01 -13.53
N ALA A 386 -5.60 -8.09 -14.65
CA ALA A 386 -4.20 -8.48 -14.69
C ALA A 386 -3.38 -7.52 -15.54
N TRP A 387 -2.14 -7.28 -15.13
CA TRP A 387 -1.16 -6.51 -15.87
C TRP A 387 0.18 -7.24 -15.89
N LEU A 388 0.94 -7.01 -16.93
CA LEU A 388 2.33 -7.46 -17.06
C LEU A 388 3.19 -6.25 -17.43
N GLN A 389 4.20 -5.98 -16.60
CA GLN A 389 5.10 -4.85 -16.79
C GLN A 389 6.54 -5.34 -16.94
N PHE A 390 7.25 -4.72 -17.86
CA PHE A 390 8.68 -4.91 -18.08
C PHE A 390 9.38 -3.56 -17.91
N GLU A 391 10.49 -3.54 -17.17
CA GLU A 391 11.34 -2.37 -17.03
C GLU A 391 12.78 -2.74 -17.36
N ALA A 392 13.45 -1.86 -18.11
CA ALA A 392 14.88 -1.90 -18.35
C ALA A 392 15.55 -0.83 -17.47
N ARG A 393 16.39 -1.25 -16.54
CA ARG A 393 17.11 -0.35 -15.64
C ARG A 393 18.60 -0.41 -15.95
N PRO A 394 19.26 0.70 -16.29
CA PRO A 394 20.72 0.70 -16.46
C PRO A 394 21.39 0.43 -15.10
N THR A 395 22.41 -0.45 -15.09
CA THR A 395 23.21 -0.78 -13.89
C THR A 395 24.67 -0.40 -14.04
N GLY A 396 25.11 -0.05 -15.28
CA GLY A 396 26.46 0.38 -15.60
C GLY A 396 26.64 0.56 -17.13
N GLU A 397 27.85 0.91 -17.56
CA GLU A 397 28.14 0.97 -18.99
C GLU A 397 28.04 -0.42 -19.63
N GLY A 398 27.05 -0.62 -20.52
CA GLY A 398 26.85 -1.89 -21.23
C GLY A 398 26.13 -2.97 -20.42
N SER A 399 25.62 -2.68 -19.22
CA SER A 399 24.86 -3.62 -18.39
C SER A 399 23.53 -3.01 -17.95
N SER A 400 22.53 -3.87 -17.79
CA SER A 400 21.21 -3.47 -17.33
C SER A 400 20.50 -4.57 -16.53
N GLU A 401 19.39 -4.23 -15.93
CA GLU A 401 18.56 -5.12 -15.15
C GLU A 401 17.13 -5.13 -15.72
N LEU A 402 16.62 -6.33 -16.00
CA LEU A 402 15.22 -6.54 -16.31
C LEU A 402 14.42 -6.66 -15.01
N VAL A 403 13.41 -5.81 -14.85
CA VAL A 403 12.39 -6.00 -13.82
C VAL A 403 11.08 -6.37 -14.50
N GLN A 404 10.66 -7.62 -14.33
CA GLN A 404 9.37 -8.12 -14.79
C GLN A 404 8.39 -8.19 -13.62
N THR A 405 7.26 -7.52 -13.75
CA THR A 405 6.23 -7.52 -12.69
C THR A 405 4.88 -7.92 -13.26
N ALA A 406 4.29 -8.97 -12.69
CA ALA A 406 2.92 -9.37 -12.95
C ALA A 406 2.04 -8.86 -11.81
N TYR A 407 0.97 -8.14 -12.15
CA TYR A 407 -0.02 -7.64 -11.21
C TYR A 407 -1.34 -8.34 -11.45
N PHE A 408 -2.00 -8.74 -10.37
CA PHE A 408 -3.33 -9.33 -10.45
C PHE A 408 -4.22 -8.77 -9.34
N ALA A 409 -5.31 -8.10 -9.74
CA ALA A 409 -6.36 -7.64 -8.85
C ALA A 409 -7.51 -8.66 -8.86
N PRO A 410 -7.56 -9.62 -7.91
CA PRO A 410 -8.56 -10.67 -7.88
C PRO A 410 -9.95 -10.11 -7.59
N LYS A 411 -10.97 -10.63 -8.28
CA LYS A 411 -12.37 -10.33 -8.00
C LYS A 411 -12.96 -11.44 -7.14
N GLY A 412 -13.08 -11.17 -5.83
CA GLY A 412 -13.64 -12.12 -4.87
C GLY A 412 -12.75 -13.36 -4.64
N LEU A 413 -13.32 -14.35 -3.95
CA LEU A 413 -12.64 -15.60 -3.61
C LEU A 413 -12.22 -16.40 -4.85
N PHE A 414 -13.05 -16.40 -5.91
CA PHE A 414 -12.72 -17.08 -7.16
C PHE A 414 -11.48 -16.50 -7.84
N GLY A 415 -11.27 -15.18 -7.76
CA GLY A 415 -10.06 -14.56 -8.27
C GLY A 415 -8.80 -15.01 -7.52
N LEU A 416 -8.88 -15.13 -6.20
CA LEU A 416 -7.79 -15.64 -5.38
C LEU A 416 -7.48 -17.10 -5.70
N LEU A 417 -8.50 -17.96 -5.72
CA LEU A 417 -8.36 -19.37 -6.02
C LEU A 417 -7.75 -19.56 -7.43
N TYR A 418 -8.24 -18.83 -8.41
CA TYR A 418 -7.70 -18.83 -9.78
C TYR A 418 -6.20 -18.52 -9.79
N TRP A 419 -5.76 -17.48 -9.07
CA TRP A 419 -4.35 -17.13 -9.01
C TRP A 419 -3.51 -18.23 -8.39
N TYR A 420 -3.87 -18.70 -7.19
CA TYR A 420 -3.05 -19.68 -6.47
C TYR A 420 -3.02 -21.04 -7.15
N VAL A 421 -4.12 -21.49 -7.77
CA VAL A 421 -4.14 -22.74 -8.56
C VAL A 421 -3.24 -22.65 -9.79
N LEU A 422 -3.22 -21.50 -10.47
CA LEU A 422 -2.39 -21.28 -11.66
C LEU A 422 -0.97 -20.79 -11.34
N TYR A 423 -0.69 -20.41 -10.10
CA TYR A 423 0.59 -19.84 -9.70
C TYR A 423 1.80 -20.71 -10.09
N PRO A 424 1.83 -22.05 -9.89
CA PRO A 424 2.97 -22.87 -10.28
C PRO A 424 3.29 -22.75 -11.77
N MET A 425 2.25 -22.72 -12.62
CA MET A 425 2.39 -22.54 -14.06
C MET A 425 2.84 -21.12 -14.42
N HIS A 426 2.24 -20.09 -13.80
CA HIS A 426 2.65 -18.70 -13.99
C HIS A 426 4.10 -18.49 -13.58
N ALA A 427 4.53 -19.05 -12.44
CA ALA A 427 5.92 -18.96 -11.99
C ALA A 427 6.91 -19.54 -13.00
N LEU A 428 6.57 -20.68 -13.60
CA LEU A 428 7.38 -21.33 -14.63
C LEU A 428 7.44 -20.50 -15.92
N ILE A 429 6.28 -20.08 -16.44
CA ILE A 429 6.17 -19.34 -17.69
C ILE A 429 6.87 -17.97 -17.58
N PHE A 430 6.60 -17.21 -16.51
CA PHE A 430 7.16 -15.88 -16.34
C PHE A 430 8.65 -15.91 -16.05
N SER A 431 9.15 -16.93 -15.31
CA SER A 431 10.57 -17.10 -15.10
C SER A 431 11.32 -17.40 -16.41
N ALA A 432 10.74 -18.27 -17.25
CA ALA A 432 11.30 -18.58 -18.56
C ALA A 432 11.23 -17.37 -19.50
N LEU A 433 10.13 -16.61 -19.48
CA LEU A 433 9.97 -15.40 -20.28
C LEU A 433 11.03 -14.35 -19.91
N ALA A 434 11.23 -14.05 -18.63
CA ALA A 434 12.25 -13.13 -18.17
C ALA A 434 13.66 -13.55 -18.65
N ARG A 435 13.98 -14.84 -18.52
CA ARG A 435 15.26 -15.39 -19.02
C ARG A 435 15.41 -15.18 -20.52
N LYS A 436 14.39 -15.53 -21.31
CA LYS A 436 14.42 -15.44 -22.76
C LYS A 436 14.50 -14.00 -23.27
N VAL A 437 13.89 -13.05 -22.60
CA VAL A 437 14.01 -11.61 -22.88
C VAL A 437 15.45 -11.15 -22.67
N CYS A 438 16.10 -11.55 -21.57
CA CYS A 438 17.51 -11.24 -21.31
C CYS A 438 18.44 -11.89 -22.34
N GLU A 439 18.20 -13.18 -22.70
CA GLU A 439 18.97 -13.88 -23.73
C GLU A 439 18.83 -13.18 -25.10
N ALA A 440 17.64 -12.69 -25.45
CA ALA A 440 17.42 -11.97 -26.69
C ALA A 440 18.16 -10.63 -26.71
N ALA A 441 18.15 -9.88 -25.59
CA ALA A 441 18.89 -8.63 -25.47
C ALA A 441 20.40 -8.83 -25.60
N ALA A 442 20.95 -9.89 -24.99
CA ALA A 442 22.38 -10.20 -25.06
C ALA A 442 22.83 -10.65 -26.47
N ARG A 443 21.93 -11.24 -27.29
CA ARG A 443 22.24 -11.67 -28.68
C ARG A 443 22.20 -10.54 -29.70
N GLU A 444 21.48 -9.47 -29.44
CA GLU A 444 21.39 -8.30 -30.33
C GLU A 444 22.56 -7.31 -30.11
N ARG A 445 23.50 -7.64 -29.18
CA ARG A 445 24.76 -6.93 -28.93
C ARG A 445 25.77 -7.29 -30.02
#